data_a611404e42b4bd0815d8ccfa2fb258a2
#
_entry.id   a611404e42b4bd0815d8ccfa2fb258a2
#
_cell.length_a   1.000
_cell.length_b   1.000
_cell.length_c   1.000
_cell.angle_alpha   90.00
_cell.angle_beta   90.00
_cell.angle_gamma   90.00
#
_symmetry.space_group_name_H-M   'P 1'
#
loop_
_entity.id
_entity.type
_entity.pdbx_description
1 polymer ?
#
loop_
_entity_poly.entity_id
_entity_poly.type
_entity_poly.pdbx_seq_one_letter_code
_entity_poly.pdbx_strand_id
1 'polypeptide(L)'
;MQAEQQDKTTSLTKGILSAIPDRSITEDTCRKYEVTIQGNKHFYPLFDDAGTHIANKIRRVDTKDFYSEGKVASSTLFGQKGFSEGGKYITLCEGEIDALSTYQMLGSKWPVVSIKTGAAGAAKDVAKSYDFLTSFDNVVICFDNDDAGNKAAKKVAEVLSPRAKIMPMQYKDANEYLLNKAQDKFVKDWWSAKTYTPEGIIAGSEMWSTIMEGVTEPAIAYPYDGLQNLTYGVRMGELVTITAGAGLGKSQFIKELVYHVLSNTSDNVGMMFMEESVKKAGLSL
;
A
#
# COMPACT_ATOMS: atom_id res chain seq x y z
N MET A 1 -28.73 11.77 51.29
CA MET A 1 -28.71 12.72 50.16
C MET A 1 -27.82 12.12 49.10
N GLN A 2 -28.39 11.38 48.16
CA GLN A 2 -27.71 10.86 46.97
C GLN A 2 -27.75 11.97 45.94
N ALA A 3 -26.58 12.44 45.53
CA ALA A 3 -26.45 13.39 44.42
C ALA A 3 -26.63 12.63 43.11
N GLU A 4 -27.74 12.86 42.44
CA GLU A 4 -27.96 12.48 41.05
C GLU A 4 -26.90 13.19 40.18
N GLN A 5 -25.91 12.45 39.72
CA GLN A 5 -25.09 12.85 38.56
C GLN A 5 -26.01 12.79 37.35
N GLN A 6 -26.57 13.92 36.96
CA GLN A 6 -27.16 14.09 35.63
C GLN A 6 -26.04 13.97 34.57
N ASP A 7 -26.02 12.82 33.91
CA ASP A 7 -25.23 12.58 32.71
C ASP A 7 -25.74 13.55 31.61
N LYS A 8 -25.05 14.67 31.41
CA LYS A 8 -25.31 15.60 30.32
C LYS A 8 -24.91 14.91 29.02
N THR A 9 -25.76 14.06 28.47
CA THR A 9 -25.67 13.53 27.14
C THR A 9 -25.77 14.68 26.15
N THR A 10 -24.65 15.30 25.83
CA THR A 10 -24.59 16.34 24.80
C THR A 10 -24.94 15.65 23.46
N SER A 11 -26.03 16.09 22.82
CA SER A 11 -26.43 15.54 21.52
C SER A 11 -25.27 15.65 20.53
N LEU A 12 -24.86 14.53 19.94
CA LEU A 12 -23.82 14.47 18.91
C LEU A 12 -24.30 15.03 17.57
N THR A 13 -25.60 15.03 17.33
CA THR A 13 -26.18 15.59 16.09
C THR A 13 -26.17 17.13 16.18
N LYS A 14 -25.35 17.75 15.33
CA LYS A 14 -25.15 19.21 15.26
C LYS A 14 -25.15 19.66 13.80
N GLY A 15 -25.57 20.92 13.59
CA GLY A 15 -25.55 21.54 12.26
C GLY A 15 -26.71 21.11 11.36
N ILE A 16 -26.62 21.47 10.11
CA ILE A 16 -27.61 21.20 9.06
C ILE A 16 -26.97 20.46 7.90
N LEU A 17 -27.72 19.64 7.20
CA LEU A 17 -27.32 19.05 5.94
C LEU A 17 -27.16 20.15 4.90
N SER A 18 -26.01 20.23 4.25
CA SER A 18 -25.72 21.21 3.22
C SER A 18 -24.57 20.73 2.35
N ALA A 19 -24.48 21.22 1.11
CA ALA A 19 -23.32 21.02 0.25
C ALA A 19 -22.05 21.64 0.86
N ILE A 20 -20.88 21.18 0.37
CA ILE A 20 -19.57 21.78 0.68
C ILE A 20 -19.00 22.38 -0.62
N PRO A 21 -19.39 23.60 -0.99
CA PRO A 21 -19.09 24.17 -2.32
C PRO A 21 -17.61 24.37 -2.58
N ASP A 22 -16.82 24.76 -1.58
CA ASP A 22 -15.37 24.94 -1.66
C ASP A 22 -14.60 23.61 -1.90
N ARG A 23 -15.31 22.48 -1.74
CA ARG A 23 -14.81 21.12 -2.05
C ARG A 23 -15.55 20.48 -3.22
N SER A 24 -16.46 21.20 -3.89
CA SER A 24 -17.33 20.71 -4.96
C SER A 24 -18.17 19.48 -4.57
N ILE A 25 -18.48 19.31 -3.28
CA ILE A 25 -19.29 18.20 -2.77
C ILE A 25 -20.76 18.63 -2.69
N THR A 26 -21.62 17.82 -3.29
CA THR A 26 -23.05 18.07 -3.37
C THR A 26 -23.78 17.79 -2.04
N GLU A 27 -24.94 18.38 -1.86
CA GLU A 27 -25.80 18.13 -0.71
C GLU A 27 -26.24 16.66 -0.64
N ASP A 28 -26.55 16.04 -1.77
CA ASP A 28 -26.95 14.62 -1.82
C ASP A 28 -25.85 13.70 -1.33
N THR A 29 -24.59 14.02 -1.65
CA THR A 29 -23.43 13.29 -1.11
C THR A 29 -23.31 13.49 0.39
N CYS A 30 -23.44 14.73 0.89
CA CYS A 30 -23.45 15.01 2.33
C CYS A 30 -24.59 14.28 3.04
N ARG A 31 -25.79 14.24 2.43
CA ARG A 31 -26.96 13.52 2.95
C ARG A 31 -26.70 12.01 3.06
N LYS A 32 -26.08 11.41 2.04
CA LYS A 32 -25.75 9.99 2.06
C LYS A 32 -24.85 9.60 3.24
N TYR A 33 -23.91 10.48 3.59
CA TYR A 33 -22.95 10.26 4.68
C TYR A 33 -23.35 10.93 6.00
N GLU A 34 -24.53 11.52 6.06
CA GLU A 34 -25.05 12.26 7.21
C GLU A 34 -24.12 13.40 7.67
N VAL A 35 -23.33 13.97 6.75
CA VAL A 35 -22.41 15.08 7.03
C VAL A 35 -23.19 16.37 7.21
N THR A 36 -22.90 17.09 8.30
CA THR A 36 -23.58 18.34 8.63
C THR A 36 -22.59 19.50 8.79
N ILE A 37 -23.09 20.71 8.59
CA ILE A 37 -22.31 21.95 8.66
C ILE A 37 -22.93 22.89 9.69
N GLN A 38 -22.07 23.50 10.52
CA GLN A 38 -22.47 24.56 11.46
C GLN A 38 -21.41 25.66 11.46
N GLY A 39 -21.72 26.78 10.82
CA GLY A 39 -20.77 27.88 10.64
C GLY A 39 -19.53 27.40 9.86
N ASN A 40 -18.35 27.55 10.47
CA ASN A 40 -17.07 27.12 9.88
C ASN A 40 -16.66 25.68 10.26
N LYS A 41 -17.60 24.86 10.70
CA LYS A 41 -17.34 23.47 11.13
C LYS A 41 -18.09 22.48 10.27
N HIS A 42 -17.39 21.44 9.82
CA HIS A 42 -17.97 20.26 9.20
C HIS A 42 -17.93 19.11 10.20
N PHE A 43 -19.05 18.42 10.37
CA PHE A 43 -19.21 17.28 11.26
C PHE A 43 -19.34 16.02 10.44
N TYR A 44 -18.42 15.09 10.66
CA TYR A 44 -18.39 13.77 10.03
C TYR A 44 -18.81 12.75 11.08
N PRO A 45 -20.03 12.23 11.02
CA PRO A 45 -20.55 11.33 12.03
C PRO A 45 -19.92 9.95 11.95
N LEU A 46 -19.66 9.36 13.10
CA LEU A 46 -19.12 8.03 13.26
C LEU A 46 -20.08 7.17 14.06
N PHE A 47 -20.31 5.96 13.58
CA PHE A 47 -21.30 5.04 14.12
C PHE A 47 -20.62 3.78 14.66
N ASP A 48 -21.28 3.09 15.57
CA ASP A 48 -20.90 1.74 16.00
C ASP A 48 -21.49 0.67 15.06
N ASP A 49 -21.20 -0.60 15.32
CA ASP A 49 -21.69 -1.73 14.52
C ASP A 49 -23.21 -1.87 14.55
N ALA A 50 -23.88 -1.33 15.58
CA ALA A 50 -25.35 -1.27 15.68
C ALA A 50 -25.95 -0.09 14.89
N GLY A 51 -25.13 0.76 14.28
CA GLY A 51 -25.57 1.97 13.58
C GLY A 51 -25.93 3.14 14.50
N THR A 52 -25.53 3.10 15.77
CA THR A 52 -25.73 4.19 16.72
C THR A 52 -24.67 5.27 16.49
N HIS A 53 -25.08 6.53 16.45
CA HIS A 53 -24.15 7.68 16.34
C HIS A 53 -23.39 7.87 17.67
N ILE A 54 -22.11 7.56 17.71
CA ILE A 54 -21.30 7.52 18.94
C ILE A 54 -20.15 8.55 18.97
N ALA A 55 -19.81 9.13 17.83
CA ALA A 55 -18.74 10.12 17.74
C ALA A 55 -18.90 11.02 16.51
N ASN A 56 -18.23 12.17 16.54
CA ASN A 56 -17.99 13.01 15.36
C ASN A 56 -16.50 13.27 15.21
N LYS A 57 -16.02 13.24 13.96
CA LYS A 57 -14.80 13.93 13.59
C LYS A 57 -15.19 15.30 13.05
N ILE A 58 -14.51 16.35 13.51
CA ILE A 58 -14.92 17.72 13.24
C ILE A 58 -13.75 18.46 12.60
N ARG A 59 -14.00 19.06 11.44
CA ARG A 59 -13.05 19.92 10.75
C ARG A 59 -13.43 21.37 10.93
N ARG A 60 -12.48 22.20 11.35
CA ARG A 60 -12.59 23.66 11.23
C ARG A 60 -12.07 24.08 9.86
N VAL A 61 -12.88 24.82 9.11
CA VAL A 61 -12.54 25.21 7.74
C VAL A 61 -11.48 26.31 7.70
N ASP A 62 -11.56 27.26 8.63
CA ASP A 62 -10.66 28.41 8.76
C ASP A 62 -9.22 28.03 9.13
N THR A 63 -9.07 27.21 10.15
CA THR A 63 -7.75 26.79 10.66
C THR A 63 -7.26 25.48 10.06
N LYS A 64 -8.13 24.76 9.34
CA LYS A 64 -7.90 23.40 8.81
C LYS A 64 -7.63 22.34 9.88
N ASP A 65 -7.92 22.64 11.15
CA ASP A 65 -7.72 21.74 12.27
C ASP A 65 -8.80 20.67 12.32
N PHE A 66 -8.41 19.50 12.83
CA PHE A 66 -9.31 18.41 13.14
C PHE A 66 -9.33 18.14 14.64
N TYR A 67 -10.51 17.90 15.17
CA TYR A 67 -10.69 17.35 16.51
C TYR A 67 -11.89 16.39 16.51
N SER A 68 -12.04 15.63 17.57
CA SER A 68 -13.09 14.64 17.66
C SER A 68 -13.87 14.78 18.97
N GLU A 69 -15.13 14.38 18.95
CA GLU A 69 -15.96 14.24 20.14
C GLU A 69 -16.58 12.84 20.16
N GLY A 70 -16.84 12.31 21.36
CA GLY A 70 -17.42 10.98 21.53
C GLY A 70 -16.40 9.84 21.45
N LYS A 71 -16.88 8.63 21.14
CA LYS A 71 -16.13 7.37 21.25
C LYS A 71 -15.55 6.93 19.90
N VAL A 72 -14.64 7.72 19.30
CA VAL A 72 -14.04 7.42 17.98
C VAL A 72 -13.38 6.03 17.92
N ALA A 73 -12.67 5.63 18.98
CA ALA A 73 -12.00 4.33 19.00
C ALA A 73 -12.97 3.13 18.87
N SER A 74 -14.23 3.31 19.26
CA SER A 74 -15.27 2.28 19.22
C SER A 74 -16.08 2.31 17.92
N SER A 75 -15.92 3.32 17.08
CA SER A 75 -16.68 3.42 15.83
C SER A 75 -16.16 2.51 14.73
N THR A 76 -16.99 2.28 13.73
CA THR A 76 -16.66 1.70 12.43
C THR A 76 -15.95 2.71 11.54
N LEU A 77 -15.64 2.35 10.29
CA LEU A 77 -15.10 3.29 9.30
C LEU A 77 -16.13 4.39 8.99
N PHE A 78 -15.64 5.58 8.62
CA PHE A 78 -16.52 6.65 8.18
C PHE A 78 -17.29 6.21 6.91
N GLY A 79 -18.60 6.40 6.92
CA GLY A 79 -19.50 6.01 5.83
C GLY A 79 -19.92 4.55 5.83
N GLN A 80 -19.33 3.68 6.67
CA GLN A 80 -19.64 2.23 6.68
C GLN A 80 -21.14 1.95 6.90
N LYS A 81 -21.80 2.63 7.81
CA LYS A 81 -23.26 2.51 8.06
C LYS A 81 -24.11 2.65 6.80
N GLY A 82 -23.64 3.45 5.84
CA GLY A 82 -24.39 3.74 4.61
C GLY A 82 -24.42 2.61 3.57
N PHE A 83 -23.71 1.50 3.82
CA PHE A 83 -23.53 0.42 2.84
C PHE A 83 -23.74 -0.94 3.48
N SER A 84 -24.41 -1.83 2.74
CA SER A 84 -24.53 -3.24 3.12
C SER A 84 -23.22 -3.98 2.88
N GLU A 85 -23.00 -5.03 3.66
CA GLU A 85 -21.90 -5.97 3.42
C GLU A 85 -22.05 -6.70 2.10
N GLY A 86 -20.94 -7.08 1.51
CA GLY A 86 -20.86 -7.84 0.26
C GLY A 86 -20.96 -6.98 -0.99
N GLY A 87 -20.40 -7.51 -2.07
CA GLY A 87 -20.39 -6.86 -3.37
C GLY A 87 -19.05 -6.99 -4.08
N LYS A 88 -19.01 -6.48 -5.32
CA LYS A 88 -17.84 -6.66 -6.18
C LYS A 88 -16.69 -5.71 -5.83
N TYR A 89 -17.00 -4.49 -5.43
CA TYR A 89 -16.00 -3.46 -5.12
C TYR A 89 -16.43 -2.59 -3.95
N ILE A 90 -15.46 -2.24 -3.10
CA ILE A 90 -15.53 -1.14 -2.14
C ILE A 90 -14.27 -0.27 -2.30
N THR A 91 -14.39 1.03 -2.09
CA THR A 91 -13.23 1.93 -2.06
C THR A 91 -12.94 2.37 -0.63
N LEU A 92 -11.68 2.30 -0.24
CA LEU A 92 -11.17 2.77 1.05
C LEU A 92 -10.31 4.01 0.82
N CYS A 93 -10.75 5.15 1.33
CA CYS A 93 -10.03 6.44 1.27
C CYS A 93 -9.30 6.74 2.57
N GLU A 94 -8.35 7.68 2.53
CA GLU A 94 -7.64 8.12 3.72
C GLU A 94 -8.47 9.13 4.54
N GLY A 95 -9.14 10.07 3.89
CA GLY A 95 -9.90 11.14 4.52
C GLY A 95 -11.40 11.12 4.21
N GLU A 96 -12.17 11.81 5.04
CA GLU A 96 -13.63 11.92 4.88
C GLU A 96 -14.00 12.68 3.60
N ILE A 97 -13.28 13.77 3.30
CA ILE A 97 -13.50 14.56 2.08
C ILE A 97 -13.19 13.72 0.83
N ASP A 98 -12.16 12.88 0.88
CA ASP A 98 -11.80 12.00 -0.22
C ASP A 98 -12.83 10.90 -0.43
N ALA A 99 -13.41 10.38 0.64
CA ALA A 99 -14.51 9.42 0.54
C ALA A 99 -15.75 10.05 -0.10
N LEU A 100 -16.13 11.27 0.29
CA LEU A 100 -17.25 12.00 -0.32
C LEU A 100 -16.98 12.29 -1.80
N SER A 101 -15.77 12.76 -2.14
CA SER A 101 -15.35 13.07 -3.50
C SER A 101 -15.36 11.82 -4.38
N THR A 102 -14.77 10.74 -3.89
CA THR A 102 -14.73 9.44 -4.57
C THR A 102 -16.13 8.89 -4.82
N TYR A 103 -17.00 8.90 -3.80
CA TYR A 103 -18.38 8.45 -3.95
C TYR A 103 -19.12 9.22 -5.06
N GLN A 104 -18.99 10.56 -5.05
CA GLN A 104 -19.61 11.42 -6.05
C GLN A 104 -19.05 11.15 -7.47
N MET A 105 -17.73 11.03 -7.61
CA MET A 105 -17.08 10.77 -8.91
C MET A 105 -17.39 9.38 -9.47
N LEU A 106 -17.64 8.39 -8.61
CA LEU A 106 -18.09 7.05 -9.01
C LEU A 106 -19.60 6.96 -9.27
N GLY A 107 -20.27 8.10 -9.43
CA GLY A 107 -21.69 8.20 -9.80
C GLY A 107 -22.63 7.86 -8.65
N SER A 108 -22.20 8.00 -7.41
CA SER A 108 -22.99 7.79 -6.18
C SER A 108 -23.62 6.39 -6.07
N LYS A 109 -22.91 5.37 -6.56
CA LYS A 109 -23.42 3.99 -6.63
C LYS A 109 -22.56 2.99 -5.87
N TRP A 110 -21.24 3.16 -5.90
CA TRP A 110 -20.33 2.19 -5.31
C TRP A 110 -20.04 2.50 -3.84
N PRO A 111 -19.88 1.48 -2.98
CA PRO A 111 -19.48 1.70 -1.59
C PRO A 111 -18.13 2.40 -1.49
N VAL A 112 -18.08 3.46 -0.69
CA VAL A 112 -16.86 4.19 -0.38
C VAL A 112 -16.84 4.51 1.11
N VAL A 113 -15.73 4.20 1.77
CA VAL A 113 -15.51 4.46 3.19
C VAL A 113 -14.14 5.11 3.40
N SER A 114 -13.91 5.74 4.54
CA SER A 114 -12.56 6.17 4.89
C SER A 114 -12.14 5.71 6.28
N ILE A 115 -10.82 5.65 6.47
CA ILE A 115 -10.22 5.46 7.79
C ILE A 115 -10.48 6.69 8.67
N LYS A 116 -10.34 6.52 9.99
CA LYS A 116 -10.67 7.56 10.99
C LYS A 116 -9.44 8.30 11.51
N THR A 117 -8.30 7.62 11.52
CA THR A 117 -7.10 8.05 12.27
C THR A 117 -5.98 8.55 11.36
N GLY A 118 -6.23 8.70 10.04
CA GLY A 118 -5.23 9.07 9.05
C GLY A 118 -4.18 7.97 8.80
N ALA A 119 -3.20 8.24 7.95
CA ALA A 119 -2.20 7.28 7.47
C ALA A 119 -1.53 6.45 8.59
N ALA A 120 -1.17 7.08 9.70
CA ALA A 120 -0.46 6.41 10.80
C ALA A 120 -1.27 5.30 11.49
N GLY A 121 -2.60 5.46 11.57
CA GLY A 121 -3.51 4.52 12.19
C GLY A 121 -4.25 3.60 11.22
N ALA A 122 -4.04 3.75 9.92
CA ALA A 122 -4.79 3.10 8.85
C ALA A 122 -4.90 1.58 9.01
N ALA A 123 -3.78 0.89 9.21
CA ALA A 123 -3.77 -0.57 9.37
C ALA A 123 -4.59 -1.05 10.57
N LYS A 124 -4.61 -0.28 11.68
CA LYS A 124 -5.41 -0.60 12.87
C LYS A 124 -6.91 -0.40 12.62
N ASP A 125 -7.31 0.68 11.94
CA ASP A 125 -8.69 0.92 11.57
C ASP A 125 -9.21 -0.17 10.63
N VAL A 126 -8.40 -0.56 9.64
CA VAL A 126 -8.71 -1.63 8.69
C VAL A 126 -8.83 -2.99 9.38
N ALA A 127 -7.89 -3.33 10.26
CA ALA A 127 -7.94 -4.60 11.00
C ALA A 127 -9.22 -4.72 11.85
N LYS A 128 -9.70 -3.61 12.41
CA LYS A 128 -10.97 -3.58 13.16
C LYS A 128 -12.20 -3.78 12.29
N SER A 129 -12.17 -3.30 11.05
CA SER A 129 -13.29 -3.43 10.08
C SER A 129 -12.98 -4.48 9.00
N TYR A 130 -12.13 -5.46 9.33
CA TYR A 130 -11.64 -6.47 8.39
C TYR A 130 -12.78 -7.27 7.76
N ASP A 131 -13.71 -7.78 8.56
CA ASP A 131 -14.82 -8.61 8.08
C ASP A 131 -15.72 -7.83 7.12
N PHE A 132 -16.03 -6.57 7.44
CA PHE A 132 -16.79 -5.71 6.54
C PHE A 132 -16.05 -5.49 5.21
N LEU A 133 -14.78 -5.10 5.24
CA LEU A 133 -14.02 -4.81 4.03
C LEU A 133 -13.80 -6.07 3.18
N THR A 134 -13.55 -7.22 3.81
CA THR A 134 -13.33 -8.49 3.11
C THR A 134 -14.62 -9.19 2.70
N SER A 135 -15.79 -8.67 3.05
CA SER A 135 -17.07 -9.11 2.48
C SER A 135 -17.18 -8.76 0.98
N PHE A 136 -16.37 -7.79 0.50
CA PHE A 136 -16.30 -7.42 -0.93
C PHE A 136 -15.22 -8.22 -1.66
N ASP A 137 -15.42 -8.48 -2.96
CA ASP A 137 -14.44 -9.21 -3.79
C ASP A 137 -13.15 -8.42 -3.97
N ASN A 138 -13.24 -7.08 -4.05
CA ASN A 138 -12.11 -6.18 -4.26
C ASN A 138 -12.24 -4.95 -3.36
N VAL A 139 -11.12 -4.59 -2.70
CA VAL A 139 -10.99 -3.36 -1.93
C VAL A 139 -10.01 -2.44 -2.65
N VAL A 140 -10.51 -1.36 -3.25
CA VAL A 140 -9.68 -0.35 -3.92
C VAL A 140 -9.19 0.67 -2.90
N ILE A 141 -7.89 0.74 -2.70
CA ILE A 141 -7.25 1.68 -1.77
C ILE A 141 -6.92 2.95 -2.53
N CYS A 142 -7.56 4.05 -2.13
CA CYS A 142 -7.44 5.40 -2.69
C CYS A 142 -6.94 6.35 -1.58
N PHE A 143 -5.65 6.29 -1.28
CA PHE A 143 -4.99 7.11 -0.27
C PHE A 143 -4.23 8.25 -0.93
N ASP A 144 -3.83 9.25 -0.15
CA ASP A 144 -3.09 10.42 -0.64
C ASP A 144 -1.80 9.99 -1.36
N ASN A 145 -1.51 10.67 -2.47
CA ASN A 145 -0.33 10.41 -3.30
C ASN A 145 0.88 11.17 -2.75
N ASP A 146 1.21 10.90 -1.49
CA ASP A 146 2.44 11.35 -0.84
C ASP A 146 3.14 10.16 -0.15
N ASP A 147 4.33 10.41 0.43
CA ASP A 147 5.12 9.34 1.04
C ASP A 147 4.39 8.64 2.20
N ALA A 148 3.60 9.37 2.98
CA ALA A 148 2.86 8.82 4.11
C ALA A 148 1.68 7.98 3.64
N GLY A 149 0.87 8.49 2.72
CA GLY A 149 -0.26 7.82 2.11
C GLY A 149 0.16 6.55 1.36
N ASN A 150 1.23 6.64 0.56
CA ASN A 150 1.77 5.48 -0.18
C ASN A 150 2.27 4.36 0.75
N LYS A 151 2.94 4.70 1.86
CA LYS A 151 3.37 3.73 2.88
C LYS A 151 2.17 3.12 3.61
N ALA A 152 1.17 3.94 3.93
CA ALA A 152 -0.05 3.47 4.58
C ALA A 152 -0.86 2.55 3.65
N ALA A 153 -0.98 2.91 2.37
CA ALA A 153 -1.66 2.10 1.35
C ALA A 153 -1.05 0.68 1.25
N LYS A 154 0.28 0.57 1.22
CA LYS A 154 0.97 -0.73 1.21
C LYS A 154 0.68 -1.55 2.47
N LYS A 155 0.77 -0.95 3.67
CA LYS A 155 0.47 -1.65 4.92
C LYS A 155 -0.98 -2.12 5.01
N VAL A 156 -1.92 -1.30 4.54
CA VAL A 156 -3.33 -1.66 4.46
C VAL A 156 -3.55 -2.78 3.45
N ALA A 157 -2.88 -2.71 2.32
CA ALA A 157 -2.96 -3.74 1.28
C ALA A 157 -2.42 -5.10 1.76
N GLU A 158 -1.37 -5.12 2.58
CA GLU A 158 -0.87 -6.34 3.24
C GLU A 158 -1.95 -6.99 4.11
N VAL A 159 -2.67 -6.19 4.91
CA VAL A 159 -3.76 -6.69 5.78
C VAL A 159 -4.92 -7.26 4.96
N LEU A 160 -5.25 -6.63 3.82
CA LEU A 160 -6.42 -6.98 3.00
C LEU A 160 -6.09 -7.94 1.84
N SER A 161 -4.83 -8.36 1.70
CA SER A 161 -4.42 -9.31 0.64
C SER A 161 -5.23 -10.63 0.75
N PRO A 162 -5.65 -11.24 -0.37
CA PRO A 162 -5.39 -10.86 -1.78
C PRO A 162 -6.43 -9.92 -2.41
N ARG A 163 -7.37 -9.34 -1.65
CA ARG A 163 -8.49 -8.53 -2.16
C ARG A 163 -8.10 -7.07 -2.41
N ALA A 164 -6.96 -6.64 -1.89
CA ALA A 164 -6.48 -5.27 -1.99
C ALA A 164 -6.02 -4.92 -3.40
N LYS A 165 -6.45 -3.75 -3.88
CA LYS A 165 -5.97 -3.11 -5.09
C LYS A 165 -5.54 -1.69 -4.77
N ILE A 166 -4.34 -1.29 -5.16
CA ILE A 166 -3.85 0.08 -4.96
C ILE A 166 -4.13 0.88 -6.23
N MET A 167 -4.86 1.99 -6.07
CA MET A 167 -5.17 2.91 -7.14
C MET A 167 -3.95 3.79 -7.46
N PRO A 168 -3.50 3.88 -8.73
CA PRO A 168 -2.48 4.84 -9.12
C PRO A 168 -3.10 6.24 -9.19
N MET A 169 -2.65 7.15 -8.33
CA MET A 169 -3.16 8.51 -8.26
C MET A 169 -2.31 9.46 -9.12
N GLN A 170 -2.95 10.29 -9.96
CA GLN A 170 -2.27 11.34 -10.74
C GLN A 170 -2.29 12.70 -10.01
N TYR A 171 -3.26 12.92 -9.13
CA TYR A 171 -3.37 14.08 -8.26
C TYR A 171 -2.98 13.70 -6.83
N LYS A 172 -2.85 14.69 -5.96
CA LYS A 172 -2.46 14.46 -4.57
C LYS A 172 -3.50 13.63 -3.81
N ASP A 173 -4.77 13.98 -3.94
CA ASP A 173 -5.88 13.34 -3.24
C ASP A 173 -7.12 13.25 -4.15
N ALA A 174 -8.15 12.54 -3.72
CA ALA A 174 -9.37 12.36 -4.50
C ALA A 174 -10.15 13.67 -4.67
N ASN A 175 -10.11 14.57 -3.70
CA ASN A 175 -10.79 15.85 -3.82
C ASN A 175 -10.16 16.76 -4.89
N GLU A 176 -8.85 16.70 -5.11
CA GLU A 176 -8.21 17.45 -6.19
C GLU A 176 -8.70 17.03 -7.58
N TYR A 177 -9.00 15.75 -7.82
CA TYR A 177 -9.65 15.34 -9.07
C TYR A 177 -11.00 16.02 -9.26
N LEU A 178 -11.80 16.08 -8.20
CA LEU A 178 -13.14 16.69 -8.24
C LEU A 178 -13.06 18.21 -8.49
N LEU A 179 -12.17 18.90 -7.79
CA LEU A 179 -11.93 20.34 -7.94
C LEU A 179 -11.44 20.71 -9.35
N ASN A 180 -10.60 19.85 -9.94
CA ASN A 180 -10.09 20.03 -11.31
C ASN A 180 -11.03 19.50 -12.38
N LYS A 181 -12.26 19.09 -12.04
CA LYS A 181 -13.24 18.50 -12.97
C LYS A 181 -12.69 17.31 -13.76
N ALA A 182 -11.83 16.53 -13.13
CA ALA A 182 -11.11 15.42 -13.73
C ALA A 182 -11.75 14.05 -13.40
N GLN A 183 -13.08 13.99 -13.32
CA GLN A 183 -13.82 12.77 -12.97
C GLN A 183 -13.50 11.60 -13.90
N ASP A 184 -13.40 11.84 -15.22
CA ASP A 184 -13.09 10.77 -16.18
C ASP A 184 -11.70 10.16 -15.93
N LYS A 185 -10.72 11.01 -15.56
CA LYS A 185 -9.38 10.53 -15.17
C LYS A 185 -9.44 9.71 -13.88
N PHE A 186 -10.18 10.19 -12.87
CA PHE A 186 -10.38 9.46 -11.64
C PHE A 186 -10.95 8.06 -11.87
N VAL A 187 -12.02 7.97 -12.67
CA VAL A 187 -12.65 6.69 -13.01
C VAL A 187 -11.68 5.77 -13.77
N LYS A 188 -10.87 6.33 -14.69
CA LYS A 188 -9.85 5.56 -15.39
C LYS A 188 -8.77 5.03 -14.43
N ASP A 189 -8.26 5.87 -13.53
CA ASP A 189 -7.26 5.48 -12.55
C ASP A 189 -7.83 4.45 -11.57
N TRP A 190 -9.08 4.61 -11.15
CA TRP A 190 -9.77 3.65 -10.29
C TRP A 190 -9.89 2.26 -10.93
N TRP A 191 -10.27 2.18 -12.21
CA TRP A 191 -10.31 0.91 -12.94
C TRP A 191 -8.93 0.32 -13.23
N SER A 192 -7.89 1.14 -13.24
CA SER A 192 -6.50 0.69 -13.41
C SER A 192 -5.82 0.25 -12.11
N ALA A 193 -6.57 0.27 -10.99
CA ALA A 193 -6.05 -0.18 -9.69
C ALA A 193 -5.49 -1.61 -9.76
N LYS A 194 -4.22 -1.75 -9.37
CA LYS A 194 -3.48 -3.02 -9.45
C LYS A 194 -3.64 -3.82 -8.17
N THR A 195 -3.86 -5.13 -8.31
CA THR A 195 -3.84 -6.04 -7.17
C THR A 195 -2.49 -5.92 -6.45
N TYR A 196 -2.55 -5.75 -5.15
CA TYR A 196 -1.33 -5.71 -4.34
C TYR A 196 -0.74 -7.11 -4.24
N THR A 197 0.53 -7.20 -4.58
CA THR A 197 1.33 -8.41 -4.41
C THR A 197 2.45 -8.11 -3.43
N PRO A 198 2.55 -8.81 -2.28
CA PRO A 198 3.65 -8.63 -1.34
C PRO A 198 5.01 -8.83 -2.01
N GLU A 199 6.05 -8.17 -1.49
CA GLU A 199 7.41 -8.34 -1.99
C GLU A 199 7.83 -9.82 -1.93
N GLY A 200 8.43 -10.32 -3.01
CA GLY A 200 8.84 -11.71 -3.15
C GLY A 200 7.76 -12.68 -3.65
N ILE A 201 6.52 -12.23 -3.84
CA ILE A 201 5.47 -13.00 -4.49
C ILE A 201 5.25 -12.45 -5.89
N ILE A 202 5.43 -13.30 -6.91
CA ILE A 202 5.20 -12.94 -8.31
C ILE A 202 4.00 -13.75 -8.80
N ALA A 203 3.01 -13.08 -9.39
CA ALA A 203 1.88 -13.76 -10.00
C ALA A 203 2.35 -14.61 -11.21
N GLY A 204 1.78 -15.81 -11.39
CA GLY A 204 2.20 -16.70 -12.48
C GLY A 204 2.09 -16.08 -13.88
N SER A 205 1.13 -15.17 -14.09
CA SER A 205 0.98 -14.40 -15.33
C SER A 205 2.14 -13.41 -15.57
N GLU A 206 2.73 -12.86 -14.52
CA GLU A 206 3.89 -11.95 -14.60
C GLU A 206 5.19 -12.73 -14.75
N MET A 207 5.26 -13.92 -14.12
CA MET A 207 6.39 -14.82 -14.28
C MET A 207 6.59 -15.27 -15.74
N TRP A 208 5.50 -15.43 -16.49
CA TRP A 208 5.58 -15.90 -17.87
C TRP A 208 6.38 -14.95 -18.77
N SER A 209 6.17 -13.64 -18.66
CA SER A 209 6.94 -12.65 -19.44
C SER A 209 8.43 -12.73 -19.09
N THR A 210 8.78 -12.79 -17.81
CA THR A 210 10.17 -12.91 -17.36
C THR A 210 10.85 -14.20 -17.83
N ILE A 211 10.12 -15.33 -17.84
CA ILE A 211 10.63 -16.60 -18.35
C ILE A 211 10.84 -16.53 -19.87
N MET A 212 9.93 -15.89 -20.60
CA MET A 212 10.01 -15.79 -22.07
C MET A 212 11.07 -14.79 -22.55
N GLU A 213 11.48 -13.83 -21.73
CA GLU A 213 12.60 -12.93 -22.01
C GLU A 213 13.94 -13.68 -22.08
N GLY A 214 13.99 -14.90 -21.55
CA GLY A 214 15.17 -15.75 -21.52
C GLY A 214 16.25 -15.27 -20.57
N VAL A 215 17.21 -16.12 -20.26
CA VAL A 215 18.42 -15.76 -19.50
C VAL A 215 19.40 -15.12 -20.46
N THR A 216 19.44 -13.79 -20.52
CA THR A 216 20.36 -13.01 -21.35
C THR A 216 21.61 -12.54 -20.60
N GLU A 217 21.82 -13.02 -19.37
CA GLU A 217 23.01 -12.66 -18.59
C GLU A 217 24.27 -13.16 -19.29
N PRO A 218 25.24 -12.29 -19.64
CA PRO A 218 26.48 -12.70 -20.22
C PRO A 218 27.24 -13.60 -19.24
N ALA A 219 27.58 -14.80 -19.69
CA ALA A 219 28.39 -15.74 -18.92
C ALA A 219 29.87 -15.51 -19.14
N ILE A 220 30.68 -15.53 -18.09
CA ILE A 220 32.12 -15.55 -18.16
C ILE A 220 32.53 -17.02 -18.43
N ALA A 221 33.23 -17.27 -19.51
CA ALA A 221 33.64 -18.62 -19.83
C ALA A 221 34.62 -19.19 -18.77
N TYR A 222 34.50 -20.49 -18.49
CA TYR A 222 35.51 -21.17 -17.67
C TYR A 222 36.79 -21.39 -18.49
N PRO A 223 37.96 -21.38 -17.85
CA PRO A 223 39.25 -21.69 -18.54
C PRO A 223 39.41 -23.17 -18.90
N TYR A 224 38.41 -23.98 -18.63
CA TYR A 224 38.43 -25.43 -18.84
C TYR A 224 37.26 -25.84 -19.76
N ASP A 225 37.56 -26.30 -20.97
CA ASP A 225 36.58 -26.68 -21.99
C ASP A 225 35.55 -27.70 -21.49
N GLY A 226 36.01 -28.71 -20.74
CA GLY A 226 35.09 -29.70 -20.17
C GLY A 226 34.06 -29.12 -19.21
N LEU A 227 34.48 -28.18 -18.37
CA LEU A 227 33.59 -27.50 -17.41
C LEU A 227 32.69 -26.51 -18.15
N GLN A 228 33.28 -25.77 -19.10
CA GLN A 228 32.55 -24.82 -19.95
C GLN A 228 31.40 -25.50 -20.70
N ASN A 229 31.65 -26.63 -21.29
CA ASN A 229 30.67 -27.39 -22.07
C ASN A 229 29.52 -27.95 -21.21
N LEU A 230 29.77 -28.21 -19.92
CA LEU A 230 28.77 -28.74 -18.99
C LEU A 230 27.94 -27.66 -18.31
N THR A 231 28.52 -26.49 -18.09
CA THR A 231 27.90 -25.44 -17.26
C THR A 231 27.57 -24.16 -18.01
N TYR A 232 28.10 -23.97 -19.21
CA TYR A 232 27.95 -22.79 -20.07
C TYR A 232 28.52 -21.50 -19.48
N GLY A 233 29.42 -21.57 -18.49
CA GLY A 233 30.11 -20.43 -17.88
C GLY A 233 29.61 -20.04 -16.51
N VAL A 234 30.23 -18.98 -15.93
CA VAL A 234 29.89 -18.38 -14.65
C VAL A 234 28.93 -17.19 -14.88
N ARG A 235 27.82 -17.14 -14.20
CA ARG A 235 26.83 -16.07 -14.32
C ARG A 235 26.67 -15.30 -13.04
N MET A 236 26.24 -14.05 -13.13
CA MET A 236 25.87 -13.23 -11.98
C MET A 236 24.68 -13.86 -11.26
N GLY A 237 24.69 -13.77 -9.92
CA GLY A 237 23.60 -14.31 -9.07
C GLY A 237 23.66 -15.80 -8.81
N GLU A 238 24.62 -16.55 -9.40
CA GLU A 238 24.79 -17.97 -9.15
C GLU A 238 25.75 -18.25 -7.99
N LEU A 239 25.44 -19.27 -7.19
CA LEU A 239 26.33 -19.83 -6.18
C LEU A 239 26.94 -21.14 -6.71
N VAL A 240 28.24 -21.12 -7.00
CA VAL A 240 28.98 -22.31 -7.45
C VAL A 240 29.76 -22.92 -6.29
N THR A 241 29.48 -24.17 -5.93
CA THR A 241 30.17 -24.87 -4.86
C THR A 241 31.14 -25.91 -5.46
N ILE A 242 32.42 -25.81 -5.08
CA ILE A 242 33.47 -26.72 -5.50
C ILE A 242 33.95 -27.53 -4.31
N THR A 243 33.87 -28.85 -4.43
CA THR A 243 34.33 -29.79 -3.40
C THR A 243 35.43 -30.72 -3.92
N ALA A 244 36.42 -30.98 -3.10
CA ALA A 244 37.45 -31.96 -3.36
C ALA A 244 38.15 -32.41 -2.06
N GLY A 245 38.81 -33.55 -2.06
CA GLY A 245 39.62 -33.99 -0.94
C GLY A 245 40.73 -33.03 -0.59
N ALA A 246 41.33 -33.20 0.58
CA ALA A 246 42.49 -32.41 1.00
C ALA A 246 43.67 -32.62 0.04
N GLY A 247 44.37 -31.55 -0.31
CA GLY A 247 45.56 -31.62 -1.16
C GLY A 247 45.30 -31.77 -2.68
N LEU A 248 44.02 -31.81 -3.13
CA LEU A 248 43.70 -32.00 -4.54
C LEU A 248 43.64 -30.69 -5.37
N GLY A 249 44.08 -29.56 -4.81
CA GLY A 249 44.24 -28.33 -5.59
C GLY A 249 42.99 -27.41 -5.64
N LYS A 250 42.00 -27.55 -4.72
CA LYS A 250 40.83 -26.64 -4.65
C LYS A 250 41.20 -25.16 -4.73
N SER A 251 42.14 -24.74 -3.86
CA SER A 251 42.57 -23.34 -3.80
C SER A 251 43.26 -22.90 -5.10
N GLN A 252 44.00 -23.79 -5.76
CA GLN A 252 44.65 -23.49 -7.02
C GLN A 252 43.63 -23.31 -8.14
N PHE A 253 42.61 -24.17 -8.20
CA PHE A 253 41.51 -24.01 -9.14
C PHE A 253 40.78 -22.67 -9.00
N ILE A 254 40.49 -22.25 -7.75
CA ILE A 254 39.84 -20.95 -7.49
C ILE A 254 40.76 -19.78 -7.94
N LYS A 255 42.06 -19.86 -7.64
CA LYS A 255 43.02 -18.81 -8.04
C LYS A 255 43.12 -18.69 -9.55
N GLU A 256 43.15 -19.81 -10.27
CA GLU A 256 43.17 -19.80 -11.73
C GLU A 256 41.88 -19.22 -12.32
N LEU A 257 40.73 -19.52 -11.73
CA LEU A 257 39.45 -18.90 -12.12
C LEU A 257 39.49 -17.39 -11.89
N VAL A 258 39.94 -16.91 -10.74
CA VAL A 258 40.12 -15.48 -10.43
C VAL A 258 41.06 -14.81 -11.46
N TYR A 259 42.22 -15.40 -11.69
CA TYR A 259 43.15 -14.90 -12.69
C TYR A 259 42.53 -14.81 -14.09
N HIS A 260 41.79 -15.86 -14.50
CA HIS A 260 41.08 -15.89 -15.76
C HIS A 260 40.03 -14.75 -15.88
N VAL A 261 39.21 -14.52 -14.84
CA VAL A 261 38.24 -13.44 -14.83
C VAL A 261 38.95 -12.08 -14.95
N LEU A 262 39.96 -11.81 -14.12
CA LEU A 262 40.70 -10.56 -14.14
C LEU A 262 41.45 -10.29 -15.45
N SER A 263 41.89 -11.36 -16.15
CA SER A 263 42.64 -11.24 -17.41
C SER A 263 41.74 -11.07 -18.64
N ASN A 264 40.49 -11.52 -18.57
CA ASN A 264 39.59 -11.58 -19.73
C ASN A 264 38.34 -10.70 -19.63
N THR A 265 38.14 -10.06 -18.49
CA THR A 265 37.00 -9.14 -18.25
C THR A 265 37.48 -7.83 -17.60
N SER A 266 36.59 -6.84 -17.54
CA SER A 266 36.79 -5.62 -16.75
C SER A 266 36.19 -5.72 -15.34
N ASP A 267 35.77 -6.90 -14.92
CA ASP A 267 35.07 -7.11 -13.65
C ASP A 267 36.04 -7.12 -12.48
N ASN A 268 35.51 -6.81 -11.30
CA ASN A 268 36.24 -6.89 -10.06
C ASN A 268 35.95 -8.22 -9.35
N VAL A 269 36.97 -8.85 -8.79
CA VAL A 269 36.85 -10.09 -8.04
C VAL A 269 37.16 -9.85 -6.55
N GLY A 270 36.20 -10.17 -5.69
CA GLY A 270 36.40 -10.21 -4.24
C GLY A 270 36.86 -11.61 -3.81
N MET A 271 37.97 -11.71 -3.03
CA MET A 271 38.48 -12.98 -2.51
C MET A 271 38.43 -13.02 -0.99
N MET A 272 37.94 -14.15 -0.45
CA MET A 272 37.97 -14.41 1.00
C MET A 272 38.60 -15.77 1.26
N PHE A 273 39.84 -15.77 1.79
CA PHE A 273 40.56 -16.98 2.18
C PHE A 273 40.62 -17.08 3.71
N MET A 274 40.08 -18.16 4.26
CA MET A 274 40.03 -18.35 5.71
C MET A 274 41.33 -18.90 6.31
N GLU A 275 42.20 -19.52 5.49
CA GLU A 275 43.44 -20.23 5.92
C GLU A 275 44.71 -19.55 5.40
N GLU A 276 44.63 -18.62 4.48
CA GLU A 276 45.79 -17.96 3.88
C GLU A 276 45.91 -16.51 4.29
N SER A 277 47.13 -16.00 4.49
CA SER A 277 47.36 -14.58 4.68
C SER A 277 47.17 -13.83 3.34
N VAL A 278 46.76 -12.53 3.42
CA VAL A 278 46.59 -11.66 2.24
C VAL A 278 47.84 -11.65 1.36
N LYS A 279 49.05 -11.58 2.00
CA LYS A 279 50.32 -11.63 1.24
C LYS A 279 50.50 -12.91 0.48
N LYS A 280 50.19 -14.07 1.07
CA LYS A 280 50.31 -15.37 0.42
C LYS A 280 49.29 -15.52 -0.70
N ALA A 281 48.07 -15.11 -0.46
CA ALA A 281 47.01 -15.13 -1.48
C ALA A 281 47.39 -14.28 -2.71
N GLY A 282 47.85 -13.03 -2.50
CA GLY A 282 48.24 -12.15 -3.58
C GLY A 282 49.50 -12.56 -4.36
N LEU A 283 50.48 -13.21 -3.70
CA LEU A 283 51.68 -13.70 -4.39
C LEU A 283 51.45 -14.99 -5.21
N SER A 284 50.30 -15.62 -5.03
CA SER A 284 49.95 -16.89 -5.68
C SER A 284 48.85 -16.74 -6.75
N LEU A 285 48.45 -15.53 -7.04
CA LEU A 285 47.70 -15.13 -8.22
C LEU A 285 48.63 -14.74 -9.36
#